data_8cd2b06dc1fb741cb140b6f674850762
#
_entry.id   8cd2b06dc1fb741cb140b6f674850762
#
_cell.length_a   1.000
_cell.length_b   1.000
_cell.length_c   1.000
_cell.angle_alpha   90.00
_cell.angle_beta   90.00
_cell.angle_gamma   90.00
#
_symmetry.space_group_name_H-M   'P 1'
#
loop_
_entity.id
_entity.type
_entity.pdbx_description
1 polymer ?
#
loop_
_entity_poly.entity_id
_entity_poly.type
_entity_poly.pdbx_seq_one_letter_code
_entity_poly.pdbx_strand_id
1 'polypeptide(L)'
;MNAIEIRNLSKSFRGMYAVDSLNMTVPVGAIYGFIGENGSGKSTTEKLLCGHLVPEGGEIKLFGKDYTDPGVRVRVGALIEDPGCFPGSSVYQNLMMQAINLGLENRDEEIRRVLEIVRMEDSANIKFKNCSLGMKQRIGIAMALLGDPALLILDEPINGLDTDGMRIMREILVDITQKYGCTVLISSHILGELEKIATHYGIIRQGKMIMELSAKEMDSRAQVFVSLKTKDMQGAKAVLADKFADVREEDEYIRVYDVDDTAAIVDCLMKNGHVVSEIKKNKIGLEEYYIELMSQSKTEKEVK
;
A
#
# COMPACT_ATOMS: atom_id res chain seq x y z
N MET A 1 -5.07 18.18 9.12
CA MET A 1 -3.69 18.13 9.63
C MET A 1 -2.98 16.98 8.96
N ASN A 2 -1.72 17.16 8.55
CA ASN A 2 -0.96 16.13 7.85
C ASN A 2 0.08 15.52 8.79
N ALA A 3 0.26 14.20 8.69
CA ALA A 3 1.32 13.48 9.38
C ALA A 3 2.65 13.63 8.64
N ILE A 4 2.61 13.62 7.30
CA ILE A 4 3.78 13.82 6.44
C ILE A 4 3.43 14.89 5.40
N GLU A 5 4.35 15.84 5.20
CA GLU A 5 4.36 16.77 4.08
C GLU A 5 5.77 16.80 3.47
N ILE A 6 5.85 16.46 2.20
CA ILE A 6 7.08 16.49 1.40
C ILE A 6 6.91 17.51 0.28
N ARG A 7 7.89 18.37 0.10
CA ARG A 7 7.91 19.37 -0.99
C ARG A 7 9.24 19.32 -1.73
N ASN A 8 9.18 19.05 -3.04
CA ASN A 8 10.32 19.03 -3.98
C ASN A 8 11.52 18.23 -3.47
N LEU A 9 11.26 17.12 -2.78
CA LEU A 9 12.29 16.28 -2.18
C LEU A 9 13.14 15.62 -3.26
N SER A 10 14.47 15.73 -3.12
CA SER A 10 15.39 15.14 -4.08
C SER A 10 16.53 14.43 -3.37
N LYS A 11 16.92 13.26 -3.95
CA LYS A 11 18.06 12.46 -3.53
C LYS A 11 18.62 11.72 -4.70
N SER A 12 19.93 11.84 -4.89
CA SER A 12 20.66 11.12 -5.93
C SER A 12 21.72 10.17 -5.35
N PHE A 13 22.09 9.17 -6.12
CA PHE A 13 23.21 8.28 -5.87
C PHE A 13 24.02 8.12 -7.15
N ARG A 14 25.30 8.44 -7.10
CA ARG A 14 26.21 8.34 -8.25
C ARG A 14 25.71 9.05 -9.52
N GLY A 15 25.08 10.21 -9.34
CA GLY A 15 24.54 11.03 -10.43
C GLY A 15 23.18 10.61 -10.97
N MET A 16 22.53 9.59 -10.39
CA MET A 16 21.17 9.18 -10.74
C MET A 16 20.21 9.53 -9.61
N TYR A 17 19.12 10.21 -9.95
CA TYR A 17 18.07 10.52 -8.98
C TYR A 17 17.28 9.26 -8.60
N ALA A 18 17.32 8.90 -7.32
CA ALA A 18 16.44 7.90 -6.73
C ALA A 18 15.11 8.52 -6.29
N VAL A 19 15.14 9.81 -5.91
CA VAL A 19 13.96 10.65 -5.63
C VAL A 19 14.23 11.99 -6.33
N ASP A 20 13.27 12.46 -7.15
CA ASP A 20 13.41 13.64 -7.99
C ASP A 20 12.19 14.54 -7.84
N SER A 21 12.37 15.64 -7.09
CA SER A 21 11.32 16.67 -6.85
C SER A 21 9.99 16.08 -6.36
N LEU A 22 10.07 15.05 -5.49
CA LEU A 22 8.89 14.37 -4.96
C LEU A 22 8.08 15.31 -4.09
N ASN A 23 6.76 15.33 -4.32
CA ASN A 23 5.78 15.97 -3.45
C ASN A 23 4.84 14.88 -2.93
N MET A 24 4.54 14.88 -1.61
CA MET A 24 3.67 13.88 -0.99
C MET A 24 3.00 14.44 0.25
N THR A 25 1.72 14.09 0.44
CA THR A 25 0.95 14.52 1.62
C THR A 25 0.20 13.34 2.23
N VAL A 26 0.52 13.01 3.48
CA VAL A 26 -0.14 11.94 4.23
C VAL A 26 -1.00 12.54 5.34
N PRO A 27 -2.33 12.40 5.31
CA PRO A 27 -3.21 12.87 6.37
C PRO A 27 -3.00 12.09 7.68
N VAL A 28 -3.22 12.75 8.81
CA VAL A 28 -3.25 12.08 10.13
C VAL A 28 -4.37 11.05 10.17
N GLY A 29 -4.10 9.86 10.72
CA GLY A 29 -5.04 8.75 10.83
C GLY A 29 -5.30 8.02 9.51
N ALA A 30 -4.52 8.27 8.47
CA ALA A 30 -4.59 7.54 7.21
C ALA A 30 -3.79 6.23 7.26
N ILE A 31 -4.25 5.23 6.50
CA ILE A 31 -3.39 4.18 5.97
C ILE A 31 -3.05 4.61 4.54
N TYR A 32 -1.81 5.02 4.33
CA TYR A 32 -1.34 5.53 3.04
C TYR A 32 -0.52 4.46 2.32
N GLY A 33 -1.04 3.97 1.19
CA GLY A 33 -0.35 3.02 0.32
C GLY A 33 0.62 3.74 -0.62
N PHE A 34 1.92 3.51 -0.45
CA PHE A 34 2.98 4.06 -1.30
C PHE A 34 3.40 3.02 -2.34
N ILE A 35 2.94 3.21 -3.58
CA ILE A 35 2.92 2.21 -4.65
C ILE A 35 3.97 2.52 -5.69
N GLY A 36 4.69 1.50 -6.14
CA GLY A 36 5.64 1.64 -7.25
C GLY A 36 6.47 0.38 -7.47
N GLU A 37 7.04 0.25 -8.65
CA GLU A 37 7.93 -0.86 -9.00
C GLU A 37 9.20 -0.88 -8.11
N ASN A 38 9.93 -1.99 -8.14
CA ASN A 38 11.23 -2.06 -7.48
C ASN A 38 12.19 -1.02 -8.11
N GLY A 39 12.91 -0.29 -7.26
CA GLY A 39 13.78 0.80 -7.70
C GLY A 39 13.05 2.12 -8.06
N SER A 40 11.76 2.25 -7.83
CA SER A 40 11.02 3.49 -8.08
C SER A 40 11.32 4.64 -7.12
N GLY A 41 11.99 4.37 -5.98
CA GLY A 41 12.36 5.36 -4.98
C GLY A 41 11.63 5.23 -3.63
N LYS A 42 10.76 4.20 -3.43
CA LYS A 42 10.01 3.99 -2.18
C LYS A 42 10.89 3.92 -0.95
N SER A 43 11.75 2.91 -0.85
CA SER A 43 12.62 2.72 0.33
C SER A 43 13.61 3.87 0.53
N THR A 44 14.02 4.57 -0.55
CA THR A 44 14.83 5.80 -0.42
C THR A 44 14.02 6.91 0.24
N THR A 45 12.76 7.11 -0.15
CA THR A 45 11.87 8.10 0.46
C THR A 45 11.60 7.78 1.93
N GLU A 46 11.35 6.53 2.26
CA GLU A 46 11.16 6.07 3.64
C GLU A 46 12.40 6.28 4.50
N LYS A 47 13.60 5.98 3.97
CA LYS A 47 14.88 6.26 4.65
C LYS A 47 15.11 7.76 4.87
N LEU A 48 14.69 8.62 3.94
CA LEU A 48 14.74 10.07 4.11
C LEU A 48 13.77 10.54 5.21
N LEU A 49 12.53 10.04 5.23
CA LEU A 49 11.54 10.32 6.28
C LEU A 49 12.04 9.92 7.68
N CYS A 50 12.70 8.76 7.77
CA CYS A 50 13.28 8.26 9.02
C CYS A 50 14.62 8.95 9.37
N GLY A 51 15.15 9.81 8.50
CA GLY A 51 16.46 10.48 8.69
C GLY A 51 17.65 9.53 8.63
N HIS A 52 17.49 8.35 8.04
CA HIS A 52 18.60 7.44 7.72
C HIS A 52 19.42 7.96 6.54
N LEU A 53 18.81 8.83 5.72
CA LEU A 53 19.44 9.55 4.62
C LEU A 53 19.15 11.04 4.79
N VAL A 54 20.10 11.85 4.29
CA VAL A 54 19.94 13.31 4.24
C VAL A 54 19.50 13.70 2.82
N PRO A 55 18.44 14.51 2.66
CA PRO A 55 18.02 15.00 1.36
C PRO A 55 19.05 15.94 0.74
N GLU A 56 19.09 16.01 -0.58
CA GLU A 56 19.92 16.99 -1.33
C GLU A 56 19.13 18.26 -1.64
N GLY A 57 17.81 18.17 -1.61
CA GLY A 57 16.91 19.32 -1.81
C GLY A 57 15.51 19.02 -1.36
N GLY A 58 14.71 20.08 -1.21
CA GLY A 58 13.34 20.00 -0.77
C GLY A 58 13.17 20.06 0.74
N GLU A 59 11.93 19.87 1.20
CA GLU A 59 11.54 19.94 2.60
C GLU A 59 10.74 18.70 3.01
N ILE A 60 10.97 18.24 4.25
CA ILE A 60 10.17 17.20 4.91
C ILE A 60 9.63 17.77 6.21
N LYS A 61 8.31 17.73 6.38
CA LYS A 61 7.64 18.06 7.64
C LYS A 61 6.86 16.84 8.14
N LEU A 62 7.03 16.55 9.42
CA LEU A 62 6.27 15.54 10.14
C LEU A 62 5.43 16.25 11.19
N PHE A 63 4.10 16.06 11.12
CA PHE A 63 3.14 16.75 11.99
C PHE A 63 3.35 18.28 12.02
N GLY A 64 3.70 18.87 10.85
CA GLY A 64 3.92 20.31 10.67
C GLY A 64 5.27 20.83 11.13
N LYS A 65 6.15 20.00 11.72
CA LYS A 65 7.51 20.36 12.15
C LYS A 65 8.55 19.75 11.22
N ASP A 66 9.75 20.30 11.22
CA ASP A 66 10.88 19.73 10.49
C ASP A 66 11.16 18.29 10.93
N TYR A 67 11.46 17.39 9.98
CA TYR A 67 11.70 15.97 10.25
C TYR A 67 12.89 15.70 11.18
N THR A 68 13.79 16.67 11.35
CA THR A 68 14.96 16.58 12.24
C THR A 68 14.63 16.98 13.69
N ASP A 69 13.46 17.57 13.96
CA ASP A 69 13.03 17.95 15.32
C ASP A 69 12.96 16.69 16.22
N PRO A 70 13.75 16.65 17.32
CA PRO A 70 13.77 15.47 18.20
C PRO A 70 12.39 15.11 18.77
N GLY A 71 11.54 16.12 19.06
CA GLY A 71 10.20 15.91 19.59
C GLY A 71 9.24 15.29 18.59
N VAL A 72 9.55 15.36 17.29
CA VAL A 72 8.79 14.68 16.24
C VAL A 72 9.34 13.27 15.99
N ARG A 73 10.67 13.13 16.02
CA ARG A 73 11.31 11.84 15.73
C ARG A 73 10.92 10.72 16.69
N VAL A 74 10.73 11.05 17.96
CA VAL A 74 10.25 10.08 18.96
C VAL A 74 8.83 9.58 18.70
N ARG A 75 8.08 10.27 17.81
CA ARG A 75 6.72 9.92 17.43
C ARG A 75 6.67 9.07 16.14
N VAL A 76 7.82 8.67 15.59
CA VAL A 76 7.92 7.89 14.36
C VAL A 76 8.50 6.53 14.67
N GLY A 77 7.73 5.48 14.41
CA GLY A 77 8.20 4.11 14.36
C GLY A 77 8.44 3.68 12.92
N ALA A 78 9.43 2.83 12.68
CA ALA A 78 9.73 2.38 11.33
C ALA A 78 10.18 0.91 11.30
N LEU A 79 9.76 0.22 10.25
CA LEU A 79 10.29 -1.07 9.82
C LEU A 79 10.71 -0.93 8.36
N ILE A 80 12.00 -0.73 8.13
CA ILE A 80 12.60 -0.60 6.79
C ILE A 80 13.56 -1.77 6.61
N GLU A 81 13.30 -2.60 5.59
CA GLU A 81 14.04 -3.82 5.32
C GLU A 81 13.87 -4.86 6.46
N ASP A 82 14.95 -5.20 7.17
CA ASP A 82 14.96 -6.23 8.23
C ASP A 82 14.77 -5.59 9.62
N PRO A 83 13.98 -6.19 10.53
CA PRO A 83 13.77 -5.65 11.88
C PRO A 83 15.02 -5.56 12.76
N GLY A 84 16.19 -6.05 12.30
CA GLY A 84 17.46 -5.94 13.04
C GLY A 84 17.49 -6.72 14.35
N CYS A 85 16.70 -7.78 14.46
CA CYS A 85 16.61 -8.62 15.65
C CYS A 85 17.81 -9.55 15.82
N PHE A 86 18.19 -9.82 17.05
CA PHE A 86 19.19 -10.83 17.39
C PHE A 86 18.60 -12.25 17.24
N PRO A 87 19.12 -13.08 16.32
CA PRO A 87 18.52 -14.40 16.03
C PRO A 87 18.50 -15.36 17.21
N GLY A 88 19.50 -15.27 18.09
CA GLY A 88 19.66 -16.14 19.27
C GLY A 88 18.81 -15.74 20.47
N SER A 89 18.29 -14.52 20.49
CA SER A 89 17.45 -13.98 21.57
C SER A 89 15.97 -14.30 21.32
N SER A 90 15.18 -14.34 22.41
CA SER A 90 13.73 -14.50 22.30
C SER A 90 13.08 -13.21 21.73
N VAL A 91 11.83 -13.34 21.31
CA VAL A 91 11.00 -12.19 20.90
C VAL A 91 10.96 -11.13 22.00
N TYR A 92 10.65 -11.55 23.23
CA TYR A 92 10.65 -10.67 24.39
C TYR A 92 12.00 -9.97 24.62
N GLN A 93 13.12 -10.71 24.52
CA GLN A 93 14.45 -10.12 24.70
C GLN A 93 14.79 -9.09 23.64
N ASN A 94 14.40 -9.30 22.37
CA ASN A 94 14.56 -8.32 21.30
C ASN A 94 13.74 -7.07 21.57
N LEU A 95 12.48 -7.21 21.95
CA LEU A 95 11.62 -6.07 22.32
C LEU A 95 12.16 -5.34 23.56
N MET A 96 12.67 -6.05 24.55
CA MET A 96 13.27 -5.45 25.75
C MET A 96 14.51 -4.62 25.40
N MET A 97 15.40 -5.12 24.53
CA MET A 97 16.54 -4.34 24.05
C MET A 97 16.12 -3.05 23.37
N GLN A 98 15.10 -3.12 22.52
CA GLN A 98 14.57 -1.92 21.85
C GLN A 98 13.91 -0.95 22.85
N ALA A 99 13.13 -1.46 23.80
CA ALA A 99 12.52 -0.63 24.85
C ALA A 99 13.56 0.09 25.72
N ILE A 100 14.71 -0.57 25.99
CA ILE A 100 15.84 0.05 26.69
C ILE A 100 16.46 1.16 25.81
N ASN A 101 16.69 0.88 24.53
CA ASN A 101 17.27 1.86 23.60
C ASN A 101 16.40 3.12 23.46
N LEU A 102 15.07 2.95 23.52
CA LEU A 102 14.11 4.06 23.50
C LEU A 102 13.98 4.77 24.87
N GLY A 103 14.62 4.27 25.92
CA GLY A 103 14.54 4.84 27.27
C GLY A 103 13.17 4.68 27.94
N LEU A 104 12.38 3.69 27.55
CA LEU A 104 11.04 3.48 28.12
C LEU A 104 11.13 3.06 29.60
N GLU A 105 10.27 3.60 30.43
CA GLU A 105 10.23 3.29 31.88
C GLU A 105 9.45 1.99 32.14
N ASN A 106 8.22 1.87 31.60
CA ASN A 106 7.30 0.73 31.83
C ASN A 106 7.48 -0.36 30.74
N ARG A 107 8.70 -0.89 30.61
CA ARG A 107 9.10 -1.75 29.48
C ARG A 107 8.27 -3.02 29.36
N ASP A 108 8.00 -3.69 30.48
CA ASP A 108 7.23 -4.95 30.49
C ASP A 108 5.77 -4.74 30.06
N GLU A 109 5.18 -3.63 30.47
CA GLU A 109 3.81 -3.26 30.09
C GLU A 109 3.75 -2.92 28.60
N GLU A 110 4.69 -2.10 28.12
CA GLU A 110 4.80 -1.75 26.72
C GLU A 110 5.04 -2.97 25.82
N ILE A 111 5.91 -3.90 26.23
CA ILE A 111 6.16 -5.14 25.48
C ILE A 111 4.88 -5.98 25.40
N ARG A 112 4.15 -6.11 26.51
CA ARG A 112 2.86 -6.83 26.50
C ARG A 112 1.86 -6.18 25.58
N ARG A 113 1.73 -4.84 25.64
CA ARG A 113 0.84 -4.07 24.77
C ARG A 113 1.15 -4.29 23.28
N VAL A 114 2.41 -4.14 22.87
CA VAL A 114 2.76 -4.32 21.46
C VAL A 114 2.63 -5.76 20.99
N LEU A 115 2.92 -6.76 21.85
CA LEU A 115 2.71 -8.16 21.52
C LEU A 115 1.22 -8.49 21.32
N GLU A 116 0.34 -7.91 22.12
CA GLU A 116 -1.12 -8.02 21.95
C GLU A 116 -1.57 -7.42 20.62
N ILE A 117 -1.11 -6.19 20.29
CA ILE A 117 -1.44 -5.53 19.03
C ILE A 117 -1.07 -6.41 17.83
N VAL A 118 0.12 -7.01 17.85
CA VAL A 118 0.59 -7.84 16.74
C VAL A 118 0.20 -9.31 16.85
N ARG A 119 -0.59 -9.69 17.87
CA ARG A 119 -1.10 -11.06 18.12
C ARG A 119 0.04 -12.09 18.28
N MET A 120 0.97 -11.77 19.15
CA MET A 120 2.19 -12.57 19.38
C MET A 120 2.44 -12.87 20.87
N GLU A 121 1.44 -12.76 21.75
CA GLU A 121 1.52 -12.91 23.19
C GLU A 121 2.13 -14.27 23.58
N ASP A 122 1.65 -15.34 22.97
CA ASP A 122 2.11 -16.72 23.23
C ASP A 122 3.51 -17.01 22.68
N SER A 123 4.05 -16.10 21.86
CA SER A 123 5.32 -16.28 21.16
C SER A 123 6.49 -15.55 21.82
N ALA A 124 6.28 -14.88 22.94
CA ALA A 124 7.29 -14.04 23.62
C ALA A 124 8.60 -14.76 23.90
N ASN A 125 8.54 -16.05 24.24
CA ASN A 125 9.71 -16.88 24.59
C ASN A 125 10.36 -17.60 23.42
N ILE A 126 9.78 -17.52 22.21
CA ILE A 126 10.34 -18.15 21.00
C ILE A 126 11.60 -17.38 20.57
N LYS A 127 12.67 -18.09 20.23
CA LYS A 127 13.87 -17.46 19.65
C LYS A 127 13.56 -16.92 18.25
N PHE A 128 14.04 -15.71 17.95
CA PHE A 128 13.74 -15.04 16.68
C PHE A 128 14.13 -15.87 15.44
N LYS A 129 15.24 -16.61 15.49
CA LYS A 129 15.65 -17.52 14.40
C LYS A 129 14.64 -18.62 14.08
N ASN A 130 13.77 -18.99 15.03
CA ASN A 130 12.77 -20.04 14.90
C ASN A 130 11.39 -19.46 14.46
N CYS A 131 11.29 -18.16 14.30
CA CYS A 131 10.06 -17.51 13.85
C CYS A 131 9.88 -17.68 12.34
N SER A 132 8.63 -17.88 11.90
CA SER A 132 8.26 -17.81 10.49
C SER A 132 8.45 -16.40 9.94
N LEU A 133 8.39 -16.22 8.61
CA LEU A 133 8.48 -14.89 7.99
C LEU A 133 7.40 -13.96 8.52
N GLY A 134 6.14 -14.39 8.57
CA GLY A 134 5.03 -13.60 9.09
C GLY A 134 5.18 -13.24 10.57
N MET A 135 5.75 -14.14 11.39
CA MET A 135 6.11 -13.81 12.77
C MET A 135 7.20 -12.74 12.82
N LYS A 136 8.24 -12.85 12.00
CA LYS A 136 9.34 -11.86 11.95
C LYS A 136 8.83 -10.48 11.53
N GLN A 137 7.95 -10.39 10.55
CA GLN A 137 7.32 -9.14 10.15
C GLN A 137 6.49 -8.52 11.28
N ARG A 138 5.66 -9.33 11.95
CA ARG A 138 4.88 -8.87 13.12
C ARG A 138 5.76 -8.40 14.28
N ILE A 139 6.89 -9.07 14.54
CA ILE A 139 7.87 -8.65 15.56
C ILE A 139 8.49 -7.32 15.16
N GLY A 140 8.85 -7.12 13.88
CA GLY A 140 9.36 -5.85 13.37
C GLY A 140 8.38 -4.70 13.58
N ILE A 141 7.09 -4.93 13.33
CA ILE A 141 6.03 -3.96 13.61
C ILE A 141 5.91 -3.71 15.12
N ALA A 142 5.98 -4.76 15.96
CA ALA A 142 5.97 -4.60 17.42
C ALA A 142 7.13 -3.73 17.91
N MET A 143 8.34 -3.92 17.36
CA MET A 143 9.50 -3.08 17.67
C MET A 143 9.28 -1.62 17.27
N ALA A 144 8.68 -1.40 16.10
CA ALA A 144 8.35 -0.06 15.61
C ALA A 144 7.23 0.62 16.41
N LEU A 145 6.34 -0.14 17.06
CA LEU A 145 5.23 0.36 17.89
C LEU A 145 5.63 0.70 19.34
N LEU A 146 6.82 0.29 19.80
CA LEU A 146 7.29 0.63 21.14
C LEU A 146 7.41 2.16 21.31
N GLY A 147 6.93 2.67 22.44
CA GLY A 147 6.91 4.10 22.72
C GLY A 147 5.74 4.86 22.09
N ASP A 148 4.73 4.16 21.62
CA ASP A 148 3.45 4.69 21.13
C ASP A 148 3.59 5.75 20.02
N PRO A 149 4.18 5.40 18.86
CA PRO A 149 4.39 6.35 17.78
C PRO A 149 3.06 6.80 17.16
N ALA A 150 3.01 8.06 16.72
CA ALA A 150 1.86 8.60 16.00
C ALA A 150 1.94 8.36 14.47
N LEU A 151 3.12 7.98 13.97
CA LEU A 151 3.38 7.60 12.58
C LEU A 151 4.20 6.32 12.53
N LEU A 152 3.74 5.37 11.73
CA LEU A 152 4.41 4.11 11.44
C LEU A 152 4.78 4.05 9.96
N ILE A 153 6.05 3.79 9.64
CA ILE A 153 6.58 3.65 8.28
C ILE A 153 7.01 2.21 8.07
N LEU A 154 6.40 1.53 7.09
CA LEU A 154 6.57 0.09 6.88
C LEU A 154 6.95 -0.19 5.42
N ASP A 155 8.17 -0.71 5.22
CA ASP A 155 8.65 -1.12 3.89
C ASP A 155 8.25 -2.57 3.61
N GLU A 156 7.34 -2.77 2.65
CA GLU A 156 6.89 -4.07 2.14
C GLU A 156 6.47 -5.10 3.22
N PRO A 157 5.70 -4.75 4.27
CA PRO A 157 5.46 -5.64 5.43
C PRO A 157 4.59 -6.86 5.10
N ILE A 158 3.91 -6.87 3.96
CA ILE A 158 3.02 -7.96 3.50
C ILE A 158 3.74 -8.91 2.54
N ASN A 159 4.92 -8.50 2.05
CA ASN A 159 5.63 -9.24 1.01
C ASN A 159 6.09 -10.62 1.49
N GLY A 160 5.85 -11.65 0.65
CA GLY A 160 6.25 -13.04 0.92
C GLY A 160 5.43 -13.78 1.98
N LEU A 161 4.35 -13.18 2.47
CA LEU A 161 3.43 -13.84 3.38
C LEU A 161 2.47 -14.77 2.63
N ASP A 162 2.03 -15.83 3.29
CA ASP A 162 0.92 -16.65 2.83
C ASP A 162 -0.43 -15.91 3.03
N THR A 163 -1.50 -16.47 2.49
CA THR A 163 -2.84 -15.85 2.50
C THR A 163 -3.33 -15.53 3.92
N ASP A 164 -3.09 -16.42 4.89
CA ASP A 164 -3.47 -16.17 6.29
C ASP A 164 -2.59 -15.09 6.93
N GLY A 165 -1.29 -15.11 6.67
CA GLY A 165 -0.36 -14.07 7.12
C GLY A 165 -0.72 -12.69 6.58
N MET A 166 -1.08 -12.59 5.30
CA MET A 166 -1.56 -11.35 4.68
C MET A 166 -2.86 -10.86 5.35
N ARG A 167 -3.82 -11.75 5.60
CA ARG A 167 -5.07 -11.40 6.28
C ARG A 167 -4.82 -10.86 7.69
N ILE A 168 -4.00 -11.56 8.50
CA ILE A 168 -3.65 -11.14 9.85
C ILE A 168 -2.94 -9.79 9.84
N MET A 169 -2.00 -9.59 8.90
CA MET A 169 -1.26 -8.34 8.77
C MET A 169 -2.19 -7.16 8.48
N ARG A 170 -3.14 -7.33 7.55
CA ARG A 170 -4.16 -6.31 7.26
C ARG A 170 -4.97 -5.93 8.49
N GLU A 171 -5.46 -6.93 9.23
CA GLU A 171 -6.25 -6.70 10.43
C GLU A 171 -5.42 -5.91 11.49
N ILE A 172 -4.15 -6.25 11.67
CA ILE A 172 -3.22 -5.53 12.55
C ILE A 172 -3.07 -4.06 12.11
N LEU A 173 -2.82 -3.81 10.82
CA LEU A 173 -2.63 -2.44 10.31
C LEU A 173 -3.89 -1.59 10.45
N VAL A 174 -5.07 -2.18 10.21
CA VAL A 174 -6.35 -1.51 10.44
C VAL A 174 -6.55 -1.22 11.92
N ASP A 175 -6.28 -2.19 12.81
CA ASP A 175 -6.38 -2.00 14.26
C ASP A 175 -5.45 -0.89 14.77
N ILE A 176 -4.20 -0.85 14.31
CA ILE A 176 -3.21 0.19 14.64
C ILE A 176 -3.75 1.58 14.31
N THR A 177 -4.39 1.73 13.16
CA THR A 177 -4.94 3.03 12.75
C THR A 177 -6.25 3.36 13.46
N GLN A 178 -7.21 2.43 13.50
CA GLN A 178 -8.55 2.70 14.00
C GLN A 178 -8.65 2.72 15.52
N LYS A 179 -7.95 1.82 16.21
CA LYS A 179 -8.03 1.71 17.67
C LYS A 179 -6.98 2.54 18.39
N TYR A 180 -5.78 2.66 17.81
CA TYR A 180 -4.65 3.37 18.44
C TYR A 180 -4.36 4.74 17.81
N GLY A 181 -5.08 5.12 16.73
CA GLY A 181 -4.97 6.44 16.12
C GLY A 181 -3.64 6.71 15.41
N CYS A 182 -2.81 5.67 15.18
CA CYS A 182 -1.53 5.80 14.51
C CYS A 182 -1.72 5.94 12.99
N THR A 183 -1.02 6.88 12.38
CA THR A 183 -0.96 7.01 10.91
C THR A 183 0.00 5.96 10.37
N VAL A 184 -0.35 5.29 9.28
CA VAL A 184 0.50 4.25 8.66
C VAL A 184 0.85 4.65 7.24
N LEU A 185 2.16 4.74 6.94
CA LEU A 185 2.70 4.76 5.59
C LEU A 185 3.21 3.34 5.29
N ILE A 186 2.66 2.71 4.27
CA ILE A 186 3.03 1.34 3.87
C ILE A 186 3.43 1.32 2.40
N SER A 187 4.67 0.94 2.09
CA SER A 187 5.05 0.63 0.73
C SER A 187 4.62 -0.79 0.36
N SER A 188 4.18 -0.97 -0.87
CA SER A 188 3.90 -2.29 -1.43
C SER A 188 3.85 -2.26 -2.96
N HIS A 189 4.14 -3.40 -3.55
CA HIS A 189 3.87 -3.70 -4.95
C HIS A 189 2.67 -4.65 -5.13
N ILE A 190 2.05 -5.11 -4.02
CA ILE A 190 0.85 -5.99 -4.03
C ILE A 190 -0.40 -5.11 -3.89
N LEU A 191 -0.88 -4.62 -5.02
CA LEU A 191 -1.94 -3.60 -5.07
C LEU A 191 -3.26 -4.08 -4.49
N GLY A 192 -3.67 -5.33 -4.81
CA GLY A 192 -4.92 -5.90 -4.30
C GLY A 192 -4.99 -6.07 -2.78
N GLU A 193 -3.84 -6.11 -2.08
CA GLU A 193 -3.82 -6.12 -0.61
C GLU A 193 -3.92 -4.70 -0.04
N LEU A 194 -3.27 -3.71 -0.68
CA LEU A 194 -3.40 -2.31 -0.29
C LEU A 194 -4.82 -1.78 -0.49
N GLU A 195 -5.46 -2.15 -1.59
CA GLU A 195 -6.84 -1.74 -1.91
C GLU A 195 -7.83 -2.05 -0.79
N LYS A 196 -7.59 -3.15 -0.06
CA LYS A 196 -8.48 -3.59 1.03
C LYS A 196 -8.38 -2.76 2.31
N ILE A 197 -7.28 -2.01 2.51
CA ILE A 197 -7.02 -1.32 3.78
C ILE A 197 -6.64 0.16 3.63
N ALA A 198 -6.03 0.55 2.50
CA ALA A 198 -5.54 1.91 2.35
C ALA A 198 -6.68 2.91 2.17
N THR A 199 -6.52 4.08 2.79
CA THR A 199 -7.43 5.22 2.68
C THR A 199 -6.96 6.24 1.66
N HIS A 200 -5.66 6.24 1.38
CA HIS A 200 -4.98 7.10 0.40
C HIS A 200 -3.90 6.32 -0.33
N TYR A 201 -3.59 6.74 -1.53
CA TYR A 201 -2.58 6.14 -2.39
C TYR A 201 -1.65 7.20 -2.96
N GLY A 202 -0.35 6.90 -2.98
CA GLY A 202 0.65 7.63 -3.73
C GLY A 202 1.37 6.69 -4.68
N ILE A 203 1.38 6.99 -5.97
CA ILE A 203 2.03 6.19 -7.01
C ILE A 203 3.32 6.87 -7.42
N ILE A 204 4.46 6.20 -7.17
CA ILE A 204 5.79 6.70 -7.51
C ILE A 204 6.40 5.90 -8.68
N ARG A 205 7.03 6.60 -9.59
CA ARG A 205 7.80 6.03 -10.70
C ARG A 205 9.06 6.86 -10.96
N GLN A 206 10.21 6.18 -11.04
CA GLN A 206 11.49 6.84 -11.33
C GLN A 206 11.76 8.06 -10.44
N GLY A 207 11.50 7.94 -9.15
CA GLY A 207 11.70 8.98 -8.15
C GLY A 207 10.65 10.10 -8.11
N LYS A 208 9.64 10.07 -8.98
CA LYS A 208 8.60 11.12 -9.08
C LYS A 208 7.24 10.60 -8.67
N MET A 209 6.46 11.44 -7.98
CA MET A 209 5.04 11.17 -7.76
C MET A 209 4.29 11.30 -9.08
N ILE A 210 3.66 10.21 -9.52
CA ILE A 210 2.82 10.19 -10.71
C ILE A 210 1.39 10.59 -10.35
N MET A 211 0.93 10.11 -9.20
CA MET A 211 -0.43 10.37 -8.75
C MET A 211 -0.53 10.25 -7.24
N GLU A 212 -1.38 11.07 -6.66
CA GLU A 212 -1.79 11.01 -5.26
C GLU A 212 -3.31 11.18 -5.19
N LEU A 213 -4.01 10.24 -4.53
CA LEU A 213 -5.47 10.26 -4.42
C LEU A 213 -5.96 9.51 -3.17
N SER A 214 -7.16 9.86 -2.71
CA SER A 214 -7.85 9.09 -1.67
C SER A 214 -8.55 7.86 -2.26
N ALA A 215 -8.84 6.86 -1.43
CA ALA A 215 -9.63 5.70 -1.82
C ALA A 215 -11.03 6.11 -2.34
N LYS A 216 -11.63 7.16 -1.79
CA LYS A 216 -12.91 7.72 -2.26
C LYS A 216 -12.80 8.31 -3.68
N GLU A 217 -11.72 9.02 -3.97
CA GLU A 217 -11.47 9.55 -5.32
C GLU A 217 -11.19 8.43 -6.30
N MET A 218 -10.42 7.41 -5.89
CA MET A 218 -10.22 6.20 -6.67
C MET A 218 -11.55 5.54 -7.01
N ASP A 219 -12.39 5.33 -6.00
CA ASP A 219 -13.73 4.78 -6.15
C ASP A 219 -14.62 5.59 -7.10
N SER A 220 -14.54 6.90 -7.06
CA SER A 220 -15.33 7.79 -7.92
C SER A 220 -14.84 7.82 -9.37
N ARG A 221 -13.54 7.58 -9.61
CA ARG A 221 -12.93 7.55 -10.94
C ARG A 221 -12.97 6.17 -11.60
N ALA A 222 -13.16 5.11 -10.79
CA ALA A 222 -13.15 3.76 -11.28
C ALA A 222 -14.36 3.50 -12.20
N GLN A 223 -14.09 3.19 -13.48
CA GLN A 223 -15.12 2.80 -14.44
C GLN A 223 -15.81 1.50 -14.00
N VAL A 224 -17.11 1.49 -14.16
CA VAL A 224 -17.92 0.28 -14.00
C VAL A 224 -17.98 -0.43 -15.33
N PHE A 225 -17.83 -1.74 -15.31
CA PHE A 225 -18.02 -2.55 -16.51
C PHE A 225 -18.74 -3.86 -16.19
N VAL A 226 -19.39 -4.39 -17.19
CA VAL A 226 -20.01 -5.70 -17.13
C VAL A 226 -19.16 -6.67 -17.95
N SER A 227 -18.62 -7.72 -17.32
CA SER A 227 -17.98 -8.84 -17.99
C SER A 227 -18.99 -9.93 -18.24
N LEU A 228 -18.95 -10.50 -19.43
CA LEU A 228 -19.81 -11.62 -19.79
C LEU A 228 -19.06 -12.67 -20.62
N LYS A 229 -19.54 -13.91 -20.54
CA LYS A 229 -19.05 -15.04 -21.31
C LYS A 229 -20.17 -15.67 -22.11
N THR A 230 -19.90 -16.00 -23.35
CA THR A 230 -20.85 -16.64 -24.27
C THR A 230 -20.08 -17.62 -25.19
N LYS A 231 -20.79 -18.53 -25.83
CA LYS A 231 -20.16 -19.49 -26.78
C LYS A 231 -19.67 -18.82 -28.05
N ASP A 232 -20.39 -17.83 -28.56
CA ASP A 232 -20.01 -17.05 -29.74
C ASP A 232 -19.58 -15.66 -29.31
N MET A 233 -18.32 -15.52 -29.00
CA MET A 233 -17.75 -14.24 -28.51
C MET A 233 -17.77 -13.16 -29.59
N GLN A 234 -17.43 -13.50 -30.83
CA GLN A 234 -17.35 -12.51 -31.91
C GLN A 234 -18.71 -11.98 -32.33
N GLY A 235 -19.70 -12.87 -32.50
CA GLY A 235 -21.06 -12.46 -32.81
C GLY A 235 -21.69 -11.62 -31.71
N ALA A 236 -21.51 -12.04 -30.45
CA ALA A 236 -22.01 -11.29 -29.30
C ALA A 236 -21.36 -9.90 -29.17
N LYS A 237 -20.03 -9.82 -29.41
CA LYS A 237 -19.32 -8.53 -29.40
C LYS A 237 -19.84 -7.57 -30.48
N ALA A 238 -20.08 -8.05 -31.68
CA ALA A 238 -20.63 -7.22 -32.76
C ALA A 238 -22.01 -6.67 -32.40
N VAL A 239 -22.91 -7.52 -31.87
CA VAL A 239 -24.25 -7.12 -31.43
C VAL A 239 -24.18 -6.09 -30.28
N LEU A 240 -23.25 -6.25 -29.36
CA LEU A 240 -23.08 -5.29 -28.25
C LEU A 240 -22.49 -3.96 -28.72
N ALA A 241 -21.53 -3.98 -29.64
CA ALA A 241 -20.89 -2.78 -30.18
C ALA A 241 -21.86 -1.87 -30.97
N ASP A 242 -22.94 -2.42 -31.51
CA ASP A 242 -24.00 -1.65 -32.14
C ASP A 242 -24.84 -0.81 -31.14
N LYS A 243 -24.86 -1.23 -29.87
CA LYS A 243 -25.70 -0.63 -28.85
C LYS A 243 -24.97 0.09 -27.73
N PHE A 244 -23.74 -0.34 -27.43
CA PHE A 244 -22.92 0.19 -26.35
C PHE A 244 -21.64 0.81 -26.90
N ALA A 245 -21.23 1.95 -26.35
CA ALA A 245 -20.14 2.77 -26.89
C ALA A 245 -18.75 2.14 -26.72
N ASP A 246 -18.51 1.40 -25.65
CA ASP A 246 -17.20 0.79 -25.37
C ASP A 246 -17.37 -0.69 -25.02
N VAL A 247 -17.03 -1.54 -26.00
CA VAL A 247 -17.11 -3.01 -25.90
C VAL A 247 -15.76 -3.59 -26.28
N ARG A 248 -15.09 -4.20 -25.32
CA ARG A 248 -13.76 -4.82 -25.49
C ARG A 248 -13.83 -6.31 -25.27
N GLU A 249 -12.97 -7.03 -25.98
CA GLU A 249 -12.73 -8.45 -25.74
C GLU A 249 -11.39 -8.56 -25.01
N GLU A 250 -11.43 -9.08 -23.81
CA GLU A 250 -10.26 -9.24 -22.96
C GLU A 250 -10.27 -10.64 -22.36
N ASP A 251 -9.22 -11.40 -22.62
CA ASP A 251 -9.10 -12.82 -22.26
C ASP A 251 -10.27 -13.66 -22.79
N GLU A 252 -11.03 -14.28 -21.89
CA GLU A 252 -12.20 -15.11 -22.21
C GLU A 252 -13.54 -14.39 -22.01
N TYR A 253 -13.53 -13.05 -21.87
CA TYR A 253 -14.71 -12.25 -21.58
C TYR A 253 -14.90 -11.11 -22.58
N ILE A 254 -16.16 -10.75 -22.81
CA ILE A 254 -16.53 -9.46 -23.39
C ILE A 254 -16.78 -8.51 -22.22
N ARG A 255 -16.12 -7.36 -22.23
CA ARG A 255 -16.33 -6.28 -21.24
C ARG A 255 -17.09 -5.14 -21.91
N VAL A 256 -18.17 -4.70 -21.27
CA VAL A 256 -18.98 -3.54 -21.67
C VAL A 256 -18.81 -2.48 -20.61
N TYR A 257 -18.16 -1.37 -20.98
CA TYR A 257 -17.82 -0.29 -20.06
C TYR A 257 -18.93 0.73 -19.95
N ASP A 258 -18.95 1.47 -18.81
CA ASP A 258 -19.92 2.54 -18.48
C ASP A 258 -21.38 2.08 -18.54
N VAL A 259 -21.62 0.81 -18.26
CA VAL A 259 -22.96 0.21 -18.19
C VAL A 259 -23.17 -0.40 -16.82
N ASP A 260 -24.27 -0.02 -16.20
CA ASP A 260 -24.67 -0.50 -14.87
C ASP A 260 -25.80 -1.53 -14.93
N ASP A 261 -26.52 -1.59 -16.03
CA ASP A 261 -27.68 -2.45 -16.25
C ASP A 261 -27.28 -3.75 -16.97
N THR A 262 -27.04 -4.80 -16.17
CA THR A 262 -26.78 -6.15 -16.69
C THR A 262 -27.95 -6.73 -17.44
N ALA A 263 -29.21 -6.36 -17.08
CA ALA A 263 -30.41 -6.86 -17.74
C ALA A 263 -30.51 -6.35 -19.18
N ALA A 264 -30.14 -5.08 -19.42
CA ALA A 264 -30.12 -4.52 -20.77
C ALA A 264 -29.15 -5.24 -21.71
N ILE A 265 -27.99 -5.67 -21.18
CA ILE A 265 -27.00 -6.46 -21.92
C ILE A 265 -27.54 -7.84 -22.25
N VAL A 266 -28.09 -8.56 -21.26
CA VAL A 266 -28.65 -9.90 -21.44
C VAL A 266 -29.79 -9.85 -22.45
N ASP A 267 -30.71 -8.90 -22.33
CA ASP A 267 -31.85 -8.73 -23.22
C ASP A 267 -31.42 -8.45 -24.67
N CYS A 268 -30.38 -7.64 -24.85
CA CYS A 268 -29.78 -7.38 -26.15
C CYS A 268 -29.23 -8.64 -26.82
N LEU A 269 -28.47 -9.45 -26.07
CA LEU A 269 -27.87 -10.69 -26.57
C LEU A 269 -28.93 -11.77 -26.85
N MET A 270 -29.89 -11.96 -25.96
CA MET A 270 -30.95 -12.97 -26.12
C MET A 270 -31.84 -12.67 -27.33
N LYS A 271 -32.20 -11.40 -27.59
CA LYS A 271 -32.96 -10.99 -28.78
C LYS A 271 -32.23 -11.28 -30.10
N ASN A 272 -30.89 -11.37 -30.07
CA ASN A 272 -30.07 -11.69 -31.23
C ASN A 272 -29.56 -13.15 -31.24
N GLY A 273 -30.15 -14.02 -30.41
CA GLY A 273 -29.87 -15.46 -30.41
C GLY A 273 -28.62 -15.89 -29.64
N HIS A 274 -27.97 -14.99 -28.90
CA HIS A 274 -26.81 -15.33 -28.09
C HIS A 274 -27.21 -15.69 -26.64
N VAL A 275 -26.68 -16.80 -26.14
CA VAL A 275 -26.92 -17.25 -24.77
C VAL A 275 -25.75 -16.85 -23.90
N VAL A 276 -25.99 -16.12 -22.82
CA VAL A 276 -24.99 -15.71 -21.82
C VAL A 276 -24.78 -16.86 -20.84
N SER A 277 -23.55 -17.33 -20.71
CA SER A 277 -23.19 -18.40 -19.76
C SER A 277 -22.75 -17.84 -18.39
N GLU A 278 -22.15 -16.66 -18.39
CA GLU A 278 -21.73 -15.95 -17.19
C GLU A 278 -21.86 -14.44 -17.43
N ILE A 279 -22.32 -13.71 -16.41
CA ILE A 279 -22.37 -12.26 -16.42
C ILE A 279 -22.06 -11.74 -15.02
N LYS A 280 -21.18 -10.74 -14.93
CA LYS A 280 -20.78 -10.14 -13.68
C LYS A 280 -20.53 -8.65 -13.86
N LYS A 281 -21.09 -7.85 -12.93
CA LYS A 281 -20.76 -6.44 -12.82
C LYS A 281 -19.47 -6.30 -12.04
N ASN A 282 -18.54 -5.53 -12.60
CA ASN A 282 -17.23 -5.27 -12.03
C ASN A 282 -16.97 -3.76 -12.00
N LYS A 283 -15.95 -3.40 -11.28
CA LYS A 283 -15.42 -2.05 -11.20
C LYS A 283 -13.91 -2.15 -11.37
N ILE A 284 -13.32 -1.23 -12.12
CA ILE A 284 -11.85 -1.16 -12.28
C ILE A 284 -11.23 -0.98 -10.89
N GLY A 285 -10.41 -1.94 -10.47
CA GLY A 285 -9.69 -1.89 -9.22
C GLY A 285 -8.39 -1.10 -9.30
N LEU A 286 -7.72 -0.95 -8.16
CA LEU A 286 -6.44 -0.24 -8.06
C LEU A 286 -5.37 -0.82 -8.99
N GLU A 287 -5.35 -2.14 -9.19
CA GLU A 287 -4.38 -2.84 -10.04
C GLU A 287 -4.58 -2.52 -11.51
N GLU A 288 -5.82 -2.62 -12.01
CA GLU A 288 -6.15 -2.28 -13.40
C GLU A 288 -5.89 -0.79 -13.67
N TYR A 289 -6.29 0.07 -12.74
CA TYR A 289 -6.03 1.51 -12.82
C TYR A 289 -4.53 1.84 -12.86
N TYR A 290 -3.72 1.16 -12.06
CA TYR A 290 -2.26 1.28 -12.07
C TYR A 290 -1.67 0.86 -13.43
N ILE A 291 -2.13 -0.26 -14.00
CA ILE A 291 -1.67 -0.74 -15.30
C ILE A 291 -2.00 0.28 -16.40
N GLU A 292 -3.22 0.83 -16.41
CA GLU A 292 -3.60 1.88 -17.38
C GLU A 292 -2.71 3.11 -17.24
N LEU A 293 -2.48 3.59 -16.03
CA LEU A 293 -1.62 4.75 -15.76
C LEU A 293 -0.18 4.52 -16.25
N MET A 294 0.35 3.31 -16.05
CA MET A 294 1.70 2.95 -16.49
C MET A 294 1.80 2.82 -18.02
N SER A 295 0.74 2.38 -18.70
CA SER A 295 0.71 2.25 -20.17
C SER A 295 0.66 3.61 -20.86
N GLN A 296 -0.19 4.54 -20.40
CA GLN A 296 -0.31 5.89 -20.96
C GLN A 296 1.01 6.66 -20.92
N SER A 297 1.77 6.51 -19.85
CA SER A 297 3.06 7.17 -19.67
C SER A 297 4.20 6.61 -20.55
N LYS A 298 4.03 5.44 -21.19
CA LYS A 298 4.98 4.90 -22.19
C LYS A 298 4.75 5.53 -23.57
N THR A 299 3.50 5.73 -23.94
CA THR A 299 3.11 6.28 -25.25
C THR A 299 3.56 7.74 -25.41
N GLU A 300 3.56 8.54 -24.34
CA GLU A 300 4.06 9.93 -24.38
C GLU A 300 5.58 10.05 -24.57
N LYS A 301 6.37 9.00 -24.28
CA LYS A 301 7.82 9.00 -24.49
C LYS A 301 8.23 8.54 -25.90
N GLU A 302 7.38 7.80 -26.60
CA GLU A 302 7.65 7.35 -27.98
C GLU A 302 7.27 8.40 -29.05
N VAL A 303 6.59 9.47 -28.65
CA VAL A 303 6.14 10.57 -29.56
C VAL A 303 7.05 11.81 -29.44
N LYS A 304 8.09 11.78 -28.59
CA LYS A 304 9.10 12.84 -28.48
C LYS A 304 10.46 12.33 -28.94
#